data_739708caebe0595a692484e0611817c9
#
_entry.id   739708caebe0595a692484e0611817c9
#
_cell.length_a   1.000
_cell.length_b   1.000
_cell.length_c   1.000
_cell.angle_alpha   90.00
_cell.angle_beta   90.00
_cell.angle_gamma   90.00
#
_symmetry.space_group_name_H-M   'P 1'
#
loop_
_entity.id
_entity.type
_entity.pdbx_description
1 polymer ?
#
loop_
_entity_poly.entity_id
_entity_poly.type
_entity_poly.pdbx_seq_one_letter_code
_entity_poly.pdbx_strand_id
1 'polypeptide(L)'
;MTSAAPDSTIRVAAAESAVIRLGAEAEADSATLRPRIGEERELAVEDNAVELPAMEAPDLARIDWKRGGETLCTTYVEVVSRHYFPLDALKGYGHGQDDFDELPDDALFTARQAATEVFERNARRSFVARIGRTKDYGRDRCVALDHGDVRELLTEGYELVSDCHAVAVGCFPRPCWVEYVYGYGEMPAQVSRAVLELAAYMLRPSNRPIGATGESTDAGFIRFTTAGQDGATDIPEVNAAIEQFGRGANLVW
;
A
#
# COMPACT_ATOMS: atom_id res chain seq x y z
N MET A 1 14.90 -7.39 1.64
CA MET A 1 14.71 -7.92 0.26
C MET A 1 13.26 -8.26 0.12
N THR A 2 12.61 -7.90 -0.97
CA THR A 2 11.17 -8.10 -1.16
C THR A 2 10.95 -8.94 -2.41
N SER A 3 10.16 -10.00 -2.31
CA SER A 3 9.76 -10.82 -3.46
C SER A 3 8.55 -10.19 -4.15
N ALA A 4 8.66 -9.98 -5.46
CA ALA A 4 7.59 -9.47 -6.30
C ALA A 4 6.97 -10.61 -7.10
N ALA A 5 5.66 -10.78 -6.98
CA ALA A 5 4.91 -11.55 -7.98
C ALA A 5 4.84 -10.74 -9.29
N PRO A 6 4.75 -11.40 -10.46
CA PRO A 6 4.46 -10.72 -11.71
C PRO A 6 3.23 -9.81 -11.58
N ASP A 7 3.28 -8.62 -12.17
CA ASP A 7 2.22 -7.62 -12.15
C ASP A 7 1.75 -7.17 -10.75
N SER A 8 2.60 -7.34 -9.74
CA SER A 8 2.34 -6.88 -8.37
C SER A 8 2.73 -5.43 -8.16
N THR A 9 2.15 -4.81 -7.12
CA THR A 9 2.53 -3.49 -6.64
C THR A 9 3.31 -3.62 -5.34
N ILE A 10 4.49 -3.01 -5.26
CA ILE A 10 5.33 -2.97 -4.08
C ILE A 10 5.44 -1.53 -3.60
N ARG A 11 5.32 -1.33 -2.29
CA ARG A 11 5.50 -0.02 -1.67
C ARG A 11 6.87 0.10 -1.03
N VAL A 12 7.63 1.12 -1.42
CA VAL A 12 8.98 1.42 -0.91
C VAL A 12 9.02 2.84 -0.32
N ALA A 13 9.86 3.06 0.68
CA ALA A 13 10.10 4.41 1.19
C ALA A 13 11.20 5.11 0.39
N ALA A 14 11.03 6.41 0.12
CA ALA A 14 11.90 7.20 -0.76
C ALA A 14 13.38 7.21 -0.36
N ALA A 15 13.67 7.20 0.94
CA ALA A 15 15.04 7.28 1.47
C ALA A 15 15.70 5.91 1.67
N GLU A 16 14.98 4.82 1.39
CA GLU A 16 15.48 3.45 1.60
C GLU A 16 15.90 2.86 0.27
N SER A 17 17.09 2.26 0.19
CA SER A 17 17.43 1.37 -0.90
C SER A 17 16.62 0.09 -0.74
N ALA A 18 15.89 -0.29 -1.77
CA ALA A 18 15.07 -1.49 -1.76
C ALA A 18 15.60 -2.50 -2.77
N VAL A 19 15.82 -3.74 -2.31
CA VAL A 19 16.11 -4.85 -3.21
C VAL A 19 14.82 -5.58 -3.52
N ILE A 20 14.43 -5.58 -4.79
CA ILE A 20 13.24 -6.26 -5.28
C ILE A 20 13.68 -7.50 -6.04
N ARG A 21 13.17 -8.66 -5.63
CA ARG A 21 13.42 -9.94 -6.29
C ARG A 21 12.19 -10.35 -7.11
N LEU A 22 12.42 -10.76 -8.34
CA LEU A 22 11.37 -11.40 -9.14
C LEU A 22 11.08 -12.80 -8.59
N GLY A 23 9.80 -13.18 -8.53
CA GLY A 23 9.38 -14.50 -8.06
C GLY A 23 9.99 -15.64 -8.87
N ALA A 24 10.13 -16.81 -8.24
CA ALA A 24 10.90 -17.96 -8.76
C ALA A 24 10.39 -18.57 -10.07
N GLU A 25 9.22 -18.14 -10.56
CA GLU A 25 8.61 -18.67 -11.79
C GLU A 25 9.20 -18.06 -13.08
N ALA A 26 9.96 -16.96 -12.97
CA ALA A 26 10.56 -16.27 -14.10
C ALA A 26 12.01 -15.89 -13.81
N GLU A 27 12.87 -15.97 -14.81
CA GLU A 27 14.25 -15.50 -14.74
C GLU A 27 14.45 -14.35 -15.71
N ALA A 28 14.86 -13.19 -15.21
CA ALA A 28 15.18 -12.02 -15.99
C ALA A 28 16.70 -11.85 -16.12
N ASP A 29 17.15 -11.37 -17.27
CA ASP A 29 18.56 -11.03 -17.54
C ASP A 29 18.82 -9.52 -17.44
N SER A 30 17.78 -8.71 -17.53
CA SER A 30 17.83 -7.25 -17.44
C SER A 30 16.52 -6.69 -16.92
N ALA A 31 16.54 -5.46 -16.43
CA ALA A 31 15.35 -4.76 -15.98
C ALA A 31 15.45 -3.26 -16.30
N THR A 32 14.32 -2.63 -16.61
CA THR A 32 14.24 -1.19 -16.85
C THR A 32 13.33 -0.56 -15.85
N LEU A 33 13.85 0.38 -15.08
CA LEU A 33 13.07 1.25 -14.20
C LEU A 33 12.51 2.42 -14.99
N ARG A 34 11.21 2.61 -14.91
CA ARG A 34 10.47 3.73 -15.51
C ARG A 34 9.77 4.52 -14.43
N PRO A 35 10.39 5.60 -13.92
CA PRO A 35 9.71 6.49 -12.99
C PRO A 35 8.59 7.25 -13.72
N ARG A 36 7.63 7.78 -12.96
CA ARG A 36 6.57 8.64 -13.53
C ARG A 36 7.15 9.92 -14.10
N ILE A 37 8.16 10.48 -13.42
CA ILE A 37 8.90 11.68 -13.84
C ILE A 37 10.39 11.31 -13.90
N GLY A 38 11.04 11.65 -15.01
CA GLY A 38 12.46 11.44 -15.20
C GLY A 38 12.79 10.46 -16.32
N GLU A 39 14.05 10.10 -16.41
CA GLU A 39 14.55 9.22 -17.46
C GLU A 39 14.45 7.75 -17.06
N GLU A 40 14.20 6.91 -18.05
CA GLU A 40 14.30 5.45 -17.88
C GLU A 40 15.73 5.06 -17.52
N ARG A 41 15.87 4.06 -16.63
CA ARG A 41 17.17 3.55 -16.18
C ARG A 41 17.22 2.05 -16.30
N GLU A 42 18.28 1.55 -16.92
CA GLU A 42 18.59 0.13 -16.90
C GLU A 42 19.11 -0.24 -15.51
N LEU A 43 18.58 -1.31 -14.94
CA LEU A 43 18.99 -1.88 -13.65
C LEU A 43 19.72 -3.19 -13.90
N ALA A 44 20.83 -3.39 -13.19
CA ALA A 44 21.51 -4.67 -13.19
C ALA A 44 20.65 -5.69 -12.45
N VAL A 45 20.50 -6.88 -13.03
CA VAL A 45 19.81 -8.00 -12.40
C VAL A 45 20.86 -8.96 -11.87
N GLU A 46 20.87 -9.17 -10.56
CA GLU A 46 21.74 -10.13 -9.86
C GLU A 46 20.87 -11.08 -9.06
N ASP A 47 21.05 -12.38 -9.22
CA ASP A 47 20.26 -13.41 -8.54
C ASP A 47 18.73 -13.18 -8.68
N ASN A 48 18.28 -12.77 -9.87
CA ASN A 48 16.89 -12.44 -10.17
C ASN A 48 16.34 -11.28 -9.31
N ALA A 49 17.20 -10.38 -8.88
CA ALA A 49 16.86 -9.21 -8.07
C ALA A 49 17.47 -7.94 -8.65
N VAL A 50 16.87 -6.80 -8.35
CA VAL A 50 17.37 -5.47 -8.70
C VAL A 50 17.44 -4.61 -7.45
N GLU A 51 18.43 -3.73 -7.37
CA GLU A 51 18.50 -2.68 -6.38
C GLU A 51 17.86 -1.40 -6.95
N LEU A 52 16.85 -0.89 -6.25
CA LEU A 52 16.23 0.38 -6.61
C LEU A 52 17.08 1.55 -6.13
N PRO A 53 17.36 2.54 -6.98
CA PRO A 53 17.97 3.77 -6.53
C PRO A 53 16.99 4.53 -5.60
N ALA A 54 17.54 5.41 -4.77
CA ALA A 54 16.72 6.36 -4.01
C ALA A 54 15.87 7.20 -4.96
N MET A 55 14.58 7.33 -4.66
CA MET A 55 13.59 8.06 -5.46
C MET A 55 12.92 9.13 -4.61
N GLU A 56 12.41 10.17 -5.26
CA GLU A 56 11.60 11.17 -4.57
C GLU A 56 10.17 10.65 -4.36
N ALA A 57 9.59 10.98 -3.21
CA ALA A 57 8.21 10.62 -2.88
C ALA A 57 7.29 11.86 -2.89
N PRO A 58 6.02 11.71 -3.26
CA PRO A 58 5.42 10.47 -3.76
C PRO A 58 5.71 10.24 -5.24
N ASP A 59 5.94 8.98 -5.65
CA ASP A 59 6.07 8.62 -7.06
C ASP A 59 5.39 7.27 -7.36
N LEU A 60 5.14 7.04 -8.65
CA LEU A 60 4.71 5.76 -9.21
C LEU A 60 5.71 5.38 -10.29
N ALA A 61 6.44 4.31 -10.04
CA ALA A 61 7.35 3.76 -11.02
C ALA A 61 6.94 2.35 -11.42
N ARG A 62 7.57 1.84 -12.47
CA ARG A 62 7.45 0.43 -12.83
C ARG A 62 8.80 -0.12 -13.20
N ILE A 63 8.98 -1.40 -12.96
CA ILE A 63 10.13 -2.19 -13.38
C ILE A 63 9.65 -3.14 -14.43
N ASP A 64 10.13 -2.97 -15.65
CA ASP A 64 9.90 -3.91 -16.74
C ASP A 64 11.05 -4.94 -16.72
N TRP A 65 10.74 -6.16 -16.29
CA TRP A 65 11.68 -7.28 -16.27
C TRP A 65 11.78 -7.90 -17.67
N LYS A 66 12.98 -8.13 -18.13
CA LYS A 66 13.23 -8.57 -19.50
C LYS A 66 14.06 -9.84 -19.55
N ARG A 67 13.90 -10.60 -20.62
CA ARG A 67 14.74 -11.73 -21.00
C ARG A 67 14.96 -11.70 -22.51
N GLY A 68 16.23 -11.66 -22.92
CA GLY A 68 16.58 -11.57 -24.35
C GLY A 68 16.03 -10.31 -25.03
N GLY A 69 15.83 -9.22 -24.28
CA GLY A 69 15.28 -7.96 -24.77
C GLY A 69 13.74 -7.86 -24.77
N GLU A 70 13.02 -8.95 -24.52
CA GLU A 70 11.55 -8.95 -24.41
C GLU A 70 11.09 -8.79 -22.97
N THR A 71 10.02 -8.01 -22.75
CA THR A 71 9.43 -7.84 -21.41
C THR A 71 8.69 -9.11 -21.00
N LEU A 72 9.13 -9.71 -19.90
CA LEU A 72 8.51 -10.89 -19.29
C LEU A 72 7.30 -10.50 -18.46
N CYS A 73 7.48 -9.52 -17.57
CA CYS A 73 6.46 -9.02 -16.67
C CYS A 73 6.83 -7.63 -16.16
N THR A 74 5.90 -6.99 -15.46
CA THR A 74 6.08 -5.66 -14.89
C THR A 74 5.80 -5.70 -13.38
N THR A 75 6.65 -5.06 -12.59
CA THR A 75 6.40 -4.78 -11.18
C THR A 75 6.14 -3.29 -11.02
N TYR A 76 5.02 -2.93 -10.39
CA TYR A 76 4.71 -1.55 -10.07
C TYR A 76 5.33 -1.18 -8.72
N VAL A 77 5.94 0.01 -8.66
CA VAL A 77 6.60 0.51 -7.46
C VAL A 77 5.91 1.80 -7.03
N GLU A 78 5.29 1.76 -5.86
CA GLU A 78 4.75 2.93 -5.21
C GLU A 78 5.77 3.50 -4.23
N VAL A 79 6.27 4.70 -4.51
CA VAL A 79 7.25 5.37 -3.67
C VAL A 79 6.52 6.29 -2.70
N VAL A 80 6.68 6.03 -1.40
CA VAL A 80 6.07 6.81 -0.32
C VAL A 80 7.14 7.51 0.51
N SER A 81 6.80 8.61 1.18
CA SER A 81 7.76 9.34 2.01
C SER A 81 8.25 8.51 3.20
N ARG A 82 7.40 7.63 3.73
CA ARG A 82 7.71 6.73 4.85
C ARG A 82 6.71 5.57 4.90
N HIS A 83 7.09 4.49 5.54
CA HIS A 83 6.15 3.44 5.94
C HIS A 83 5.39 3.83 7.22
N TYR A 84 4.33 3.11 7.56
CA TYR A 84 3.56 3.31 8.79
C TYR A 84 4.37 2.97 10.03
N PHE A 85 5.31 2.03 9.91
CA PHE A 85 6.29 1.70 10.94
C PHE A 85 7.54 1.07 10.28
N PRO A 86 8.72 1.17 10.90
CA PRO A 86 9.93 0.51 10.41
C PRO A 86 9.89 -1.01 10.69
N LEU A 87 10.57 -1.81 9.85
CA LEU A 87 10.60 -3.27 10.03
C LEU A 87 11.17 -3.69 11.39
N ASP A 88 12.16 -2.96 11.91
CA ASP A 88 12.75 -3.23 13.23
C ASP A 88 11.72 -3.13 14.36
N ALA A 89 10.71 -2.25 14.22
CA ALA A 89 9.63 -2.19 15.20
C ALA A 89 8.75 -3.45 15.17
N LEU A 90 8.60 -4.09 14.00
CA LEU A 90 7.88 -5.35 13.89
C LEU A 90 8.70 -6.51 14.47
N LYS A 91 10.01 -6.56 14.17
CA LYS A 91 10.93 -7.54 14.78
C LYS A 91 10.87 -7.53 16.30
N GLY A 92 10.94 -6.34 16.89
CA GLY A 92 10.90 -6.17 18.35
C GLY A 92 9.52 -6.21 18.99
N TYR A 93 8.45 -6.45 18.24
CA TYR A 93 7.07 -6.29 18.76
C TYR A 93 6.61 -7.43 19.67
N GLY A 94 7.17 -8.53 19.71
CA GLY A 94 6.64 -9.69 20.43
C GLY A 94 7.13 -9.87 21.87
N HIS A 95 8.20 -9.20 22.31
CA HIS A 95 8.79 -9.25 23.64
C HIS A 95 8.73 -10.64 24.33
N GLY A 96 9.21 -11.68 23.64
CA GLY A 96 9.46 -13.00 24.23
C GLY A 96 8.31 -14.02 24.11
N GLN A 97 7.18 -13.68 23.50
CA GLN A 97 6.15 -14.66 23.13
C GLN A 97 6.12 -14.96 21.61
N ASP A 98 6.44 -13.95 20.80
CA ASP A 98 6.52 -14.09 19.35
C ASP A 98 7.88 -13.51 18.94
N ASP A 99 8.81 -14.36 18.55
CA ASP A 99 10.12 -13.92 18.08
C ASP A 99 10.06 -13.76 16.56
N PHE A 100 9.84 -12.53 16.09
CA PHE A 100 9.85 -12.21 14.67
C PHE A 100 11.26 -11.91 14.14
N ASP A 101 12.29 -11.89 15.01
CA ASP A 101 13.68 -11.65 14.61
C ASP A 101 14.23 -12.77 13.72
N GLU A 102 13.71 -13.99 13.86
CA GLU A 102 14.10 -15.14 13.04
C GLU A 102 13.37 -15.19 11.69
N LEU A 103 12.35 -14.36 11.48
CA LEU A 103 11.62 -14.35 10.23
C LEU A 103 12.42 -13.64 9.13
N PRO A 104 12.34 -14.12 7.88
CA PRO A 104 13.00 -13.47 6.76
C PRO A 104 12.36 -12.07 6.52
N ASP A 105 13.18 -11.10 6.15
CA ASP A 105 12.76 -9.71 5.92
C ASP A 105 11.61 -9.60 4.91
N ASP A 106 11.54 -10.50 3.94
CA ASP A 106 10.44 -10.55 2.97
C ASP A 106 9.08 -10.94 3.57
N ALA A 107 9.02 -11.78 4.58
CA ALA A 107 7.79 -12.10 5.30
C ALA A 107 7.33 -10.87 6.10
N LEU A 108 8.26 -10.19 6.77
CA LEU A 108 8.00 -8.96 7.52
C LEU A 108 7.52 -7.82 6.61
N PHE A 109 8.17 -7.66 5.46
CA PHE A 109 7.79 -6.67 4.46
C PHE A 109 6.38 -6.94 3.92
N THR A 110 6.08 -8.19 3.58
CA THR A 110 4.77 -8.60 3.07
C THR A 110 3.68 -8.36 4.12
N ALA A 111 3.92 -8.70 5.38
CA ALA A 111 2.99 -8.45 6.47
C ALA A 111 2.76 -6.95 6.69
N ARG A 112 3.82 -6.12 6.65
CA ARG A 112 3.69 -4.65 6.74
C ARG A 112 2.85 -4.09 5.62
N GLN A 113 3.09 -4.51 4.37
CA GLN A 113 2.33 -4.05 3.22
C GLN A 113 0.87 -4.48 3.33
N ALA A 114 0.60 -5.75 3.61
CA ALA A 114 -0.77 -6.27 3.75
C ALA A 114 -1.55 -5.56 4.87
N ALA A 115 -0.94 -5.37 6.04
CA ALA A 115 -1.56 -4.66 7.16
C ALA A 115 -1.87 -3.20 6.81
N THR A 116 -0.95 -2.52 6.12
CA THR A 116 -1.16 -1.14 5.67
C THR A 116 -2.33 -1.06 4.70
N GLU A 117 -2.41 -1.94 3.71
CA GLU A 117 -3.50 -1.97 2.73
C GLU A 117 -4.86 -2.29 3.37
N VAL A 118 -4.91 -3.24 4.29
CA VAL A 118 -6.14 -3.56 5.03
C VAL A 118 -6.59 -2.37 5.87
N PHE A 119 -5.68 -1.70 6.57
CA PHE A 119 -5.99 -0.54 7.38
C PHE A 119 -6.49 0.63 6.51
N GLU A 120 -5.75 1.01 5.47
CA GLU A 120 -6.10 2.11 4.56
C GLU A 120 -7.44 1.88 3.87
N ARG A 121 -7.70 0.64 3.42
CA ARG A 121 -8.97 0.27 2.78
C ARG A 121 -10.16 0.48 3.72
N ASN A 122 -10.04 0.05 4.98
CA ASN A 122 -11.11 0.16 5.96
C ASN A 122 -11.24 1.59 6.51
N ALA A 123 -10.14 2.29 6.72
CA ALA A 123 -10.12 3.70 7.09
C ALA A 123 -10.54 4.62 5.92
N ARG A 124 -10.58 4.12 4.68
CA ARG A 124 -10.82 4.89 3.44
C ARG A 124 -9.91 6.11 3.33
N ARG A 125 -8.69 5.98 3.81
CA ARG A 125 -7.72 7.07 3.90
C ARG A 125 -6.30 6.53 3.92
N SER A 126 -5.39 7.19 3.21
CA SER A 126 -3.96 7.03 3.42
C SER A 126 -3.44 8.11 4.36
N PHE A 127 -2.50 7.76 5.23
CA PHE A 127 -1.82 8.69 6.14
C PHE A 127 -0.46 9.14 5.62
N VAL A 128 -0.05 8.63 4.47
CA VAL A 128 1.15 9.06 3.74
C VAL A 128 0.75 9.61 2.38
N ALA A 129 1.55 10.52 1.84
CA ALA A 129 1.32 11.05 0.50
C ALA A 129 1.52 9.94 -0.54
N ARG A 130 0.56 9.82 -1.45
CA ARG A 130 0.50 8.82 -2.52
C ARG A 130 0.04 9.48 -3.82
N ILE A 131 0.34 8.85 -4.95
CA ILE A 131 -0.19 9.27 -6.25
C ILE A 131 -1.42 8.44 -6.59
N GLY A 132 -2.52 9.13 -6.87
CA GLY A 132 -3.75 8.56 -7.40
C GLY A 132 -3.95 8.89 -8.87
N ARG A 133 -4.76 8.08 -9.54
CA ARG A 133 -5.18 8.27 -10.92
C ARG A 133 -6.65 7.98 -11.06
N THR A 134 -7.38 8.89 -11.68
CA THR A 134 -8.80 8.70 -12.03
C THR A 134 -8.98 8.98 -13.52
N LYS A 135 -9.75 8.15 -14.20
CA LYS A 135 -10.01 8.34 -15.62
C LYS A 135 -11.18 9.28 -15.85
N ASP A 136 -10.90 10.43 -16.47
CA ASP A 136 -11.95 11.34 -16.96
C ASP A 136 -12.41 10.91 -18.36
N TYR A 137 -13.67 10.53 -18.46
CA TYR A 137 -14.31 10.15 -19.73
C TYR A 137 -14.91 11.34 -20.48
N GLY A 138 -14.84 12.55 -19.95
CA GLY A 138 -15.35 13.76 -20.56
C GLY A 138 -16.88 13.89 -20.56
N ARG A 139 -17.57 13.16 -19.70
CA ARG A 139 -19.03 13.23 -19.61
C ARG A 139 -19.49 14.53 -18.97
N ASP A 140 -18.79 14.95 -17.92
CA ASP A 140 -19.08 16.15 -17.14
C ASP A 140 -17.82 17.02 -17.03
N ARG A 141 -18.00 18.27 -16.59
CA ARG A 141 -16.87 19.14 -16.25
C ARG A 141 -16.26 18.80 -14.89
N CYS A 142 -17.02 18.19 -14.01
CA CYS A 142 -16.61 17.77 -12.68
C CYS A 142 -16.26 16.29 -12.70
N VAL A 143 -15.08 15.95 -12.19
CA VAL A 143 -14.55 14.59 -12.08
C VAL A 143 -14.47 14.23 -10.61
N ALA A 144 -15.19 13.18 -10.20
CA ALA A 144 -15.02 12.58 -8.87
C ALA A 144 -13.73 11.77 -8.88
N LEU A 145 -12.81 12.10 -7.97
CA LEU A 145 -11.54 11.40 -7.82
C LEU A 145 -11.73 10.14 -6.95
N ASP A 146 -11.02 9.08 -7.28
CA ASP A 146 -11.18 7.77 -6.61
C ASP A 146 -10.73 7.79 -5.14
N HIS A 147 -9.95 8.81 -4.75
CA HIS A 147 -9.43 8.99 -3.39
C HIS A 147 -9.88 10.33 -2.82
N GLY A 148 -10.00 10.36 -1.51
CA GLY A 148 -10.16 11.60 -0.77
C GLY A 148 -8.82 12.11 -0.21
N ASP A 149 -8.87 13.22 0.54
CA ASP A 149 -7.69 13.91 1.06
C ASP A 149 -6.71 14.31 -0.06
N VAL A 150 -7.25 14.65 -1.24
CA VAL A 150 -6.47 15.13 -2.38
C VAL A 150 -5.93 16.52 -2.06
N ARG A 151 -4.63 16.71 -2.31
CA ARG A 151 -3.88 17.93 -1.97
C ARG A 151 -3.45 18.72 -3.18
N GLU A 152 -3.10 18.01 -4.24
CA GLU A 152 -2.49 18.58 -5.42
C GLU A 152 -2.93 17.79 -6.66
N LEU A 153 -3.23 18.51 -7.72
CA LEU A 153 -3.44 17.93 -9.05
C LEU A 153 -2.13 18.01 -9.83
N LEU A 154 -1.73 16.89 -10.39
CA LEU A 154 -0.51 16.77 -11.21
C LEU A 154 -0.79 16.91 -12.69
N THR A 155 -2.06 16.80 -13.09
CA THR A 155 -2.51 16.94 -14.47
C THR A 155 -2.94 18.37 -14.73
N GLU A 156 -2.32 19.02 -15.71
CA GLU A 156 -2.68 20.37 -16.12
C GLU A 156 -4.12 20.42 -16.69
N GLY A 157 -4.75 21.60 -16.57
CA GLY A 157 -6.09 21.83 -17.09
C GLY A 157 -7.23 21.39 -16.15
N TYR A 158 -6.90 21.04 -14.92
CA TYR A 158 -7.88 20.77 -13.86
C TYR A 158 -7.63 21.64 -12.63
N GLU A 159 -8.69 21.98 -11.93
CA GLU A 159 -8.66 22.67 -10.63
C GLU A 159 -9.37 21.83 -9.58
N LEU A 160 -8.77 21.75 -8.39
CA LEU A 160 -9.34 21.05 -7.24
C LEU A 160 -10.45 21.92 -6.64
N VAL A 161 -11.67 21.41 -6.57
CA VAL A 161 -12.84 22.11 -5.97
C VAL A 161 -13.22 21.54 -4.61
N SER A 162 -12.81 20.33 -4.32
CA SER A 162 -12.91 19.73 -2.98
C SER A 162 -11.80 18.68 -2.83
N ASP A 163 -11.70 18.11 -1.64
CA ASP A 163 -10.70 17.07 -1.34
C ASP A 163 -10.88 15.75 -2.12
N CYS A 164 -11.90 15.66 -2.96
CA CYS A 164 -12.19 14.50 -3.80
C CYS A 164 -12.84 14.83 -5.16
N HIS A 165 -12.87 16.12 -5.56
CA HIS A 165 -13.41 16.53 -6.85
C HIS A 165 -12.51 17.53 -7.56
N ALA A 166 -12.33 17.33 -8.86
CA ALA A 166 -11.64 18.24 -9.75
C ALA A 166 -12.57 18.73 -10.87
N VAL A 167 -12.38 19.96 -11.33
CA VAL A 167 -13.10 20.54 -12.45
C VAL A 167 -12.14 20.81 -13.59
N ALA A 168 -12.54 20.40 -14.79
CA ALA A 168 -11.83 20.74 -16.01
C ALA A 168 -11.98 22.23 -16.35
N VAL A 169 -10.88 22.95 -16.39
CA VAL A 169 -10.86 24.41 -16.71
C VAL A 169 -10.41 24.68 -18.15
N GLY A 170 -9.97 23.67 -18.86
CA GLY A 170 -9.52 23.76 -20.26
C GLY A 170 -10.33 22.88 -21.20
N CYS A 171 -10.00 23.00 -22.51
CA CYS A 171 -10.49 22.10 -23.55
C CYS A 171 -9.31 21.23 -23.99
N PHE A 172 -9.35 19.95 -23.68
CA PHE A 172 -8.29 18.99 -24.00
C PHE A 172 -8.90 17.64 -24.40
N PRO A 173 -8.11 16.76 -25.06
CA PRO A 173 -8.59 15.46 -25.50
C PRO A 173 -9.05 14.59 -24.31
N ARG A 174 -10.20 13.96 -24.47
CA ARG A 174 -10.74 12.99 -23.50
C ARG A 174 -11.10 11.70 -24.24
N PRO A 175 -11.01 10.52 -23.62
CA PRO A 175 -10.70 10.31 -22.21
C PRO A 175 -9.23 10.55 -21.86
N CYS A 176 -8.94 11.03 -20.66
CA CYS A 176 -7.59 11.22 -20.16
C CYS A 176 -7.48 10.76 -18.69
N TRP A 177 -6.25 10.62 -18.20
CA TRP A 177 -6.00 10.33 -16.80
C TRP A 177 -5.76 11.62 -16.03
N VAL A 178 -6.47 11.79 -14.93
CA VAL A 178 -6.22 12.84 -13.95
C VAL A 178 -5.36 12.25 -12.86
N GLU A 179 -4.13 12.73 -12.75
CA GLU A 179 -3.17 12.33 -11.70
C GLU A 179 -3.17 13.36 -10.58
N TYR A 180 -3.04 12.89 -9.36
CA TYR A 180 -3.09 13.74 -8.17
C TYR A 180 -2.34 13.13 -7.01
N VAL A 181 -1.89 14.00 -6.09
CA VAL A 181 -1.34 13.59 -4.79
C VAL A 181 -2.47 13.58 -3.76
N TYR A 182 -2.61 12.48 -3.05
CA TYR A 182 -3.59 12.34 -1.96
C TYR A 182 -2.95 11.78 -0.69
N GLY A 183 -3.66 11.87 0.41
CA GLY A 183 -3.26 11.37 1.72
C GLY A 183 -3.30 12.44 2.81
N TYR A 184 -3.63 12.04 4.03
CA TYR A 184 -3.85 12.95 5.16
C TYR A 184 -2.60 13.75 5.58
N GLY A 185 -1.41 13.15 5.43
CA GLY A 185 -0.11 13.82 5.58
C GLY A 185 0.48 13.80 6.96
N GLU A 186 -0.31 13.64 8.00
CA GLU A 186 0.16 13.38 9.35
C GLU A 186 -0.15 11.93 9.73
N MET A 187 0.82 11.29 10.38
CA MET A 187 0.68 9.93 10.86
C MET A 187 0.46 9.97 12.38
N PRO A 188 -0.77 9.82 12.87
CA PRO A 188 -1.00 9.70 14.31
C PRO A 188 -0.30 8.45 14.87
N ALA A 189 0.30 8.58 16.05
CA ALA A 189 1.00 7.45 16.70
C ALA A 189 0.08 6.23 16.91
N GLN A 190 -1.21 6.47 17.16
CA GLN A 190 -2.22 5.42 17.30
C GLN A 190 -2.43 4.64 15.99
N VAL A 191 -2.41 5.32 14.83
CA VAL A 191 -2.51 4.67 13.52
C VAL A 191 -1.28 3.81 13.25
N SER A 192 -0.07 4.36 13.49
CA SER A 192 1.18 3.61 13.36
C SER A 192 1.17 2.33 14.22
N ARG A 193 0.74 2.46 15.49
CA ARG A 193 0.64 1.33 16.41
C ARG A 193 -0.41 0.30 15.97
N ALA A 194 -1.58 0.75 15.53
CA ALA A 194 -2.65 -0.14 15.07
C ALA A 194 -2.22 -0.97 13.85
N VAL A 195 -1.52 -0.34 12.88
CA VAL A 195 -1.02 -1.05 11.69
C VAL A 195 0.11 -2.02 12.06
N LEU A 196 0.99 -1.65 13.00
CA LEU A 196 2.03 -2.55 13.53
C LEU A 196 1.42 -3.78 14.21
N GLU A 197 0.39 -3.58 15.05
CA GLU A 197 -0.31 -4.67 15.72
C GLU A 197 -1.02 -5.59 14.73
N LEU A 198 -1.65 -5.02 13.70
CA LEU A 198 -2.27 -5.79 12.63
C LEU A 198 -1.24 -6.63 11.85
N ALA A 199 -0.06 -6.08 11.55
CA ALA A 199 1.02 -6.80 10.89
C ALA A 199 1.55 -7.96 11.76
N ALA A 200 1.76 -7.70 13.06
CA ALA A 200 2.17 -8.73 14.02
C ALA A 200 1.11 -9.85 14.14
N TYR A 201 -0.17 -9.49 14.15
CA TYR A 201 -1.26 -10.47 14.16
C TYR A 201 -1.24 -11.37 12.91
N MET A 202 -0.96 -10.81 11.74
CA MET A 202 -0.88 -11.57 10.47
C MET A 202 0.30 -12.56 10.44
N LEU A 203 1.37 -12.28 11.18
CA LEU A 203 2.56 -13.15 11.26
C LEU A 203 2.39 -14.27 12.30
N ARG A 204 1.47 -14.12 13.26
CA ARG A 204 1.27 -15.14 14.29
C ARG A 204 0.63 -16.39 13.70
N PRO A 205 1.16 -17.58 14.00
CA PRO A 205 0.48 -18.81 13.62
C PRO A 205 -0.86 -18.88 14.35
N SER A 206 -1.93 -19.07 13.60
CA SER A 206 -3.28 -19.20 14.17
C SER A 206 -3.66 -20.66 14.23
N ASN A 207 -3.93 -21.17 15.45
CA ASN A 207 -4.54 -22.47 15.66
C ASN A 207 -6.08 -22.43 15.50
N ARG A 208 -6.63 -21.26 15.27
CA ARG A 208 -8.06 -21.06 15.10
C ARG A 208 -8.47 -21.52 13.68
N PRO A 209 -9.46 -22.40 13.55
CA PRO A 209 -10.01 -22.75 12.23
C PRO A 209 -10.55 -21.51 11.52
N ILE A 210 -10.33 -21.43 10.20
CA ILE A 210 -10.84 -20.33 9.39
C ILE A 210 -12.35 -20.26 9.52
N GLY A 211 -12.88 -19.08 9.87
CA GLY A 211 -14.31 -18.86 10.06
C GLY A 211 -14.88 -19.28 11.42
N ALA A 212 -14.05 -19.73 12.37
CA ALA A 212 -14.51 -20.00 13.73
C ALA A 212 -14.95 -18.70 14.43
N THR A 213 -16.19 -18.68 14.92
CA THR A 213 -16.77 -17.53 15.65
C THR A 213 -16.72 -17.68 17.16
N GLY A 214 -16.30 -18.83 17.66
CA GLY A 214 -16.14 -19.08 19.09
C GLY A 214 -15.58 -20.47 19.34
N GLU A 215 -15.23 -20.71 20.60
CA GLU A 215 -14.69 -21.95 21.10
C GLU A 215 -15.43 -22.36 22.39
N SER A 216 -15.78 -23.62 22.50
CA SER A 216 -16.34 -24.19 23.73
C SER A 216 -15.20 -24.81 24.51
N THR A 217 -15.03 -24.37 25.75
CA THR A 217 -14.04 -24.90 26.70
C THR A 217 -14.75 -25.46 27.91
N ASP A 218 -14.03 -26.20 28.76
CA ASP A 218 -14.57 -26.70 30.04
C ASP A 218 -15.00 -25.57 30.99
N ALA A 219 -14.48 -24.34 30.77
CA ALA A 219 -14.82 -23.15 31.56
C ALA A 219 -15.98 -22.33 30.95
N GLY A 220 -16.47 -22.67 29.76
CA GLY A 220 -17.56 -21.97 29.08
C GLY A 220 -17.31 -21.73 27.60
N PHE A 221 -18.16 -20.89 27.02
CA PHE A 221 -18.05 -20.52 25.60
C PHE A 221 -17.33 -19.18 25.46
N ILE A 222 -16.28 -19.16 24.62
CA ILE A 222 -15.52 -17.96 24.26
C ILE A 222 -15.95 -17.55 22.86
N ARG A 223 -16.52 -16.35 22.71
CA ARG A 223 -16.81 -15.76 21.40
C ARG A 223 -15.59 -15.01 20.89
N PHE A 224 -15.25 -15.21 19.61
CA PHE A 224 -14.19 -14.46 18.93
C PHE A 224 -14.75 -13.23 18.21
N THR A 225 -13.97 -12.15 18.20
CA THR A 225 -14.19 -11.03 17.28
C THR A 225 -13.98 -11.52 15.85
N THR A 226 -14.91 -11.19 14.95
CA THR A 226 -14.87 -11.66 13.58
C THR A 226 -14.87 -10.49 12.62
N ALA A 227 -13.86 -10.41 11.77
CA ALA A 227 -13.76 -9.39 10.73
C ALA A 227 -15.01 -9.43 9.82
N GLY A 228 -15.54 -8.24 9.52
CA GLY A 228 -16.77 -8.07 8.73
C GLY A 228 -18.08 -8.24 9.51
N GLN A 229 -18.07 -8.86 10.69
CA GLN A 229 -19.24 -9.02 11.54
C GLN A 229 -19.18 -8.12 12.78
N ASP A 230 -18.06 -8.12 13.49
CA ASP A 230 -17.85 -7.36 14.73
C ASP A 230 -16.97 -6.11 14.50
N GLY A 231 -16.41 -5.92 13.30
CA GLY A 231 -15.54 -4.80 12.93
C GLY A 231 -14.82 -5.06 11.60
N ALA A 232 -13.96 -4.14 11.22
CA ALA A 232 -13.16 -4.26 10.00
C ALA A 232 -12.06 -5.32 10.10
N THR A 233 -11.59 -5.57 11.32
CA THR A 233 -10.57 -6.56 11.64
C THR A 233 -10.96 -7.37 12.88
N ASP A 234 -10.21 -8.43 13.17
CA ASP A 234 -10.37 -9.24 14.38
C ASP A 234 -9.81 -8.57 15.66
N ILE A 235 -9.21 -7.37 15.54
CA ILE A 235 -8.49 -6.68 16.61
C ILE A 235 -9.27 -5.42 17.03
N PRO A 236 -9.85 -5.37 18.24
CA PRO A 236 -10.66 -4.24 18.70
C PRO A 236 -9.92 -2.90 18.67
N GLU A 237 -8.64 -2.85 19.04
CA GLU A 237 -7.82 -1.64 19.05
C GLU A 237 -7.60 -1.10 17.64
N VAL A 238 -7.43 -1.99 16.65
CA VAL A 238 -7.32 -1.61 15.23
C VAL A 238 -8.64 -1.04 14.73
N ASN A 239 -9.77 -1.66 15.09
CA ASN A 239 -11.09 -1.17 14.74
C ASN A 239 -11.37 0.21 15.36
N ALA A 240 -10.99 0.44 16.62
CA ALA A 240 -11.12 1.75 17.26
C ALA A 240 -10.28 2.82 16.55
N ALA A 241 -9.06 2.50 16.08
CA ALA A 241 -8.24 3.42 15.31
C ALA A 241 -8.85 3.71 13.93
N ILE A 242 -9.43 2.71 13.26
CA ILE A 242 -10.15 2.88 11.99
C ILE A 242 -11.36 3.80 12.17
N GLU A 243 -12.15 3.63 13.21
CA GLU A 243 -13.31 4.49 13.50
C GLU A 243 -12.88 5.93 13.82
N GLN A 244 -11.85 6.11 14.62
CA GLN A 244 -11.40 7.42 15.06
C GLN A 244 -10.76 8.24 13.93
N PHE A 245 -9.95 7.61 13.09
CA PHE A 245 -9.13 8.30 12.08
C PHE A 245 -9.59 8.09 10.65
N GLY A 246 -10.48 7.14 10.41
CA GLY A 246 -11.02 6.87 9.09
C GLY A 246 -11.94 7.99 8.59
N ARG A 247 -12.07 8.07 7.28
CA ARG A 247 -13.11 8.91 6.68
C ARG A 247 -14.46 8.23 6.87
N GLY A 248 -15.38 8.91 7.48
CA GLY A 248 -16.77 8.49 7.49
C GLY A 248 -17.26 8.22 6.05
N ALA A 249 -18.24 7.36 5.88
CA ALA A 249 -18.90 7.21 4.59
C ALA A 249 -19.52 8.57 4.24
N ASN A 250 -18.80 9.38 3.47
CA ASN A 250 -19.40 10.57 2.90
C ASN A 250 -20.49 10.09 1.97
N LEU A 251 -21.73 10.34 2.34
CA LEU A 251 -22.85 10.23 1.43
C LEU A 251 -22.53 11.20 0.30
N VAL A 252 -22.16 10.65 -0.85
CA VAL A 252 -22.02 11.41 -2.08
C VAL A 252 -23.45 11.80 -2.44
N TRP A 253 -23.74 13.09 -2.35
CA TRP A 253 -24.98 13.69 -2.83
C TRP A 253 -24.80 14.09 -4.29
#